data_8b2b84b09fcb5b2e585df8fa3e45d3be
#
_entry.id   8b2b84b09fcb5b2e585df8fa3e45d3be
#
_cell.length_a   1.000
_cell.length_b   1.000
_cell.length_c   1.000
_cell.angle_alpha   90.00
_cell.angle_beta   90.00
_cell.angle_gamma   90.00
#
_symmetry.space_group_name_H-M   'P 1'
#
loop_
_entity.id
_entity.type
_entity.pdbx_description
1 polymer ?
#
loop_
_entity_poly.entity_id
_entity_poly.type
_entity_poly.pdbx_seq_one_letter_code
_entity_poly.pdbx_strand_id
1 'polypeptide(L)'
;AMLTMEVAILKVLEAKGLKAEMAAGLSLGEYGALAAAGVMELPDLFRIIRMRGIYMQEAYPEGGAMTAVLGLDGDAVAAICEQTAKETGKVVSVANYNCPGQIVITGEADAVEAASEALKETGAKRCIPLKVSGPFHSALLKNAGEQLAEELKSVKLSTPWIPYVSNVTADYVTDASQVAELLKQQVSSPVQFTQSIERMIADGVDTFIEIGPGKTLTSFVRKIDRNVKVYNIEKPEDLDRVMEELAC
;
A
#
# COMPACT_ATOMS: atom_id res chain seq x y z
N ALA A 1 -11.22 3.07 -11.12
CA ALA A 1 -10.79 2.08 -12.14
C ALA A 1 -10.00 0.92 -11.52
N MET A 2 -8.89 1.17 -10.76
CA MET A 2 -8.05 0.09 -10.18
C MET A 2 -8.86 -0.81 -9.24
N LEU A 3 -9.42 -0.26 -8.17
CA LEU A 3 -10.26 -1.04 -7.24
C LEU A 3 -11.43 -1.76 -7.91
N THR A 4 -12.03 -1.17 -8.96
CA THR A 4 -13.12 -1.82 -9.71
C THR A 4 -12.64 -3.10 -10.41
N MET A 5 -11.45 -3.07 -10.98
CA MET A 5 -10.83 -4.23 -11.61
C MET A 5 -10.47 -5.29 -10.57
N GLU A 6 -9.85 -4.89 -9.44
CA GLU A 6 -9.52 -5.79 -8.33
C GLU A 6 -10.77 -6.51 -7.82
N VAL A 7 -11.85 -5.77 -7.53
CA VAL A 7 -13.13 -6.34 -7.07
C VAL A 7 -13.75 -7.25 -8.12
N ALA A 8 -13.70 -6.90 -9.41
CA ALA A 8 -14.23 -7.75 -10.48
C ALA A 8 -13.48 -9.09 -10.55
N ILE A 9 -12.15 -9.07 -10.50
CA ILE A 9 -11.32 -10.29 -10.48
C ILE A 9 -11.61 -11.11 -9.22
N LEU A 10 -11.67 -10.46 -8.05
CA LEU A 10 -12.00 -11.11 -6.78
C LEU A 10 -13.32 -11.88 -6.87
N LYS A 11 -14.38 -11.24 -7.40
CA LYS A 11 -15.70 -11.89 -7.54
C LYS A 11 -15.69 -13.07 -8.49
N VAL A 12 -14.87 -13.04 -9.54
CA VAL A 12 -14.71 -14.19 -10.45
C VAL A 12 -13.95 -15.32 -9.75
N LEU A 13 -12.91 -15.03 -8.98
CA LEU A 13 -12.17 -16.03 -8.20
C LEU A 13 -13.08 -16.71 -7.15
N GLU A 14 -13.85 -15.93 -6.40
CA GLU A 14 -14.83 -16.44 -5.44
C GLU A 14 -15.86 -17.36 -6.12
N ALA A 15 -16.39 -16.93 -7.28
CA ALA A 15 -17.36 -17.73 -8.05
C ALA A 15 -16.76 -19.05 -8.59
N LYS A 16 -15.45 -19.10 -8.84
CA LYS A 16 -14.70 -20.32 -9.22
C LYS A 16 -14.30 -21.17 -7.98
N GLY A 17 -14.65 -20.74 -6.77
CA GLY A 17 -14.40 -21.49 -5.54
C GLY A 17 -13.03 -21.24 -4.90
N LEU A 18 -12.21 -20.32 -5.44
CA LEU A 18 -10.95 -19.91 -4.81
C LEU A 18 -11.25 -19.04 -3.60
N LYS A 19 -10.73 -19.42 -2.44
CA LYS A 19 -10.88 -18.67 -1.19
C LYS A 19 -9.51 -18.23 -0.71
N ALA A 20 -9.38 -16.94 -0.41
CA ALA A 20 -8.22 -16.41 0.28
C ALA A 20 -8.35 -16.73 1.79
N GLU A 21 -7.21 -17.02 2.42
CA GLU A 21 -7.13 -17.19 3.88
C GLU A 21 -6.76 -15.85 4.56
N MET A 22 -6.07 -14.99 3.83
CA MET A 22 -5.64 -13.67 4.28
C MET A 22 -5.64 -12.70 3.10
N ALA A 23 -5.69 -11.41 3.37
CA ALA A 23 -5.61 -10.38 2.35
C ALA A 23 -4.64 -9.27 2.75
N ALA A 24 -3.94 -8.72 1.78
CA ALA A 24 -3.09 -7.53 1.93
C ALA A 24 -3.14 -6.68 0.66
N GLY A 25 -2.77 -5.42 0.79
CA GLY A 25 -2.67 -4.54 -0.37
C GLY A 25 -1.81 -3.32 -0.05
N LEU A 26 -1.26 -2.69 -1.06
CA LEU A 26 -0.41 -1.52 -0.92
C LEU A 26 -1.23 -0.26 -1.16
N SER A 27 -1.37 0.60 -0.15
CA SER A 27 -2.08 1.89 -0.21
C SER A 27 -3.53 1.74 -0.70
N LEU A 28 -3.81 2.04 -1.97
CA LEU A 28 -5.12 1.79 -2.59
C LEU A 28 -5.52 0.31 -2.48
N GLY A 29 -4.58 -0.60 -2.67
CA GLY A 29 -4.80 -2.05 -2.61
C GLY A 29 -5.29 -2.55 -1.25
N GLU A 30 -5.07 -1.84 -0.14
CA GLU A 30 -5.69 -2.18 1.16
C GLU A 30 -7.22 -2.14 1.07
N TYR A 31 -7.80 -1.29 0.23
CA TYR A 31 -9.25 -1.29 -0.03
C TYR A 31 -9.71 -2.53 -0.82
N GLY A 32 -8.85 -3.08 -1.68
CA GLY A 32 -9.07 -4.41 -2.28
C GLY A 32 -9.05 -5.51 -1.22
N ALA A 33 -8.14 -5.44 -0.25
CA ALA A 33 -8.10 -6.36 0.89
C ALA A 33 -9.35 -6.24 1.79
N LEU A 34 -9.86 -5.02 2.02
CA LEU A 34 -11.13 -4.81 2.73
C LEU A 34 -12.32 -5.44 2.00
N ALA A 35 -12.33 -5.39 0.65
CA ALA A 35 -13.35 -6.08 -0.15
C ALA A 35 -13.26 -7.60 0.02
N ALA A 36 -12.05 -8.17 -0.05
CA ALA A 36 -11.81 -9.60 0.13
C ALA A 36 -12.18 -10.07 1.53
N ALA A 37 -11.96 -9.24 2.54
CA ALA A 37 -12.28 -9.52 3.93
C ALA A 37 -13.74 -9.19 4.32
N GLY A 38 -14.55 -8.62 3.42
CA GLY A 38 -15.95 -8.28 3.67
C GLY A 38 -16.18 -7.21 4.73
N VAL A 39 -15.21 -6.29 4.87
CA VAL A 39 -15.23 -5.26 5.93
C VAL A 39 -16.29 -4.20 5.69
N MET A 40 -16.56 -3.85 4.44
CA MET A 40 -17.62 -2.91 4.06
C MET A 40 -18.30 -3.31 2.75
N GLU A 41 -19.54 -2.86 2.58
CA GLU A 41 -20.30 -3.08 1.35
C GLU A 41 -19.66 -2.37 0.15
N LEU A 42 -19.74 -2.98 -1.01
CA LEU A 42 -19.08 -2.45 -2.22
C LEU A 42 -19.48 -1.01 -2.59
N PRO A 43 -20.75 -0.58 -2.47
CA PRO A 43 -21.11 0.83 -2.73
C PRO A 43 -20.35 1.81 -1.83
N ASP A 44 -20.25 1.51 -0.53
CA ASP A 44 -19.49 2.32 0.41
C ASP A 44 -17.99 2.27 0.12
N LEU A 45 -17.45 1.10 -0.17
CA LEU A 45 -16.04 0.91 -0.52
C LEU A 45 -15.63 1.79 -1.71
N PHE A 46 -16.43 1.82 -2.78
CA PHE A 46 -16.17 2.66 -3.94
C PHE A 46 -16.35 4.15 -3.66
N ARG A 47 -17.29 4.52 -2.79
CA ARG A 47 -17.47 5.89 -2.34
C ARG A 47 -16.26 6.34 -1.53
N ILE A 48 -15.86 5.57 -0.53
CA ILE A 48 -14.75 5.88 0.38
C ILE A 48 -13.42 6.01 -0.36
N ILE A 49 -13.07 5.06 -1.25
CA ILE A 49 -11.81 5.19 -2.02
C ILE A 49 -11.79 6.39 -2.94
N ARG A 50 -12.97 6.80 -3.48
CA ARG A 50 -13.09 8.03 -4.26
C ARG A 50 -12.86 9.26 -3.40
N MET A 51 -13.49 9.34 -2.21
CA MET A 51 -13.34 10.46 -1.29
C MET A 51 -11.90 10.55 -0.78
N ARG A 52 -11.28 9.41 -0.44
CA ARG A 52 -9.84 9.35 -0.10
C ARG A 52 -8.98 10.03 -1.17
N GLY A 53 -9.18 9.66 -2.44
CA GLY A 53 -8.42 10.26 -3.55
C GLY A 53 -8.62 11.77 -3.68
N ILE A 54 -9.84 12.26 -3.48
CA ILE A 54 -10.19 13.69 -3.51
C ILE A 54 -9.48 14.41 -2.35
N TYR A 55 -9.64 13.93 -1.12
CA TYR A 55 -9.05 14.56 0.07
C TYR A 55 -7.51 14.58 0.01
N MET A 56 -6.89 13.50 -0.46
CA MET A 56 -5.44 13.45 -0.63
C MET A 56 -4.95 14.46 -1.67
N GLN A 57 -5.70 14.67 -2.75
CA GLN A 57 -5.35 15.67 -3.78
C GLN A 57 -5.56 17.11 -3.29
N GLU A 58 -6.64 17.35 -2.54
CA GLU A 58 -6.99 18.69 -2.06
C GLU A 58 -6.13 19.13 -0.86
N ALA A 59 -5.66 18.18 -0.03
CA ALA A 59 -4.87 18.49 1.16
C ALA A 59 -3.51 19.12 0.83
N TYR A 60 -2.89 18.74 -0.29
CA TYR A 60 -1.61 19.30 -0.73
C TYR A 60 -1.53 19.27 -2.26
N PRO A 61 -2.19 20.24 -2.95
CA PRO A 61 -2.38 20.19 -4.39
C PRO A 61 -1.11 20.45 -5.20
N GLU A 62 -0.15 21.20 -4.65
CA GLU A 62 1.10 21.61 -5.33
C GLU A 62 2.29 21.59 -4.36
N GLY A 63 3.51 21.41 -4.89
CA GLY A 63 4.75 21.50 -4.10
C GLY A 63 5.12 20.23 -3.34
N GLY A 64 4.38 19.15 -3.49
CA GLY A 64 4.74 17.83 -2.98
C GLY A 64 5.53 17.00 -4.00
N ALA A 65 6.31 16.05 -3.49
CA ALA A 65 7.05 15.11 -4.34
C ALA A 65 7.16 13.74 -3.68
N MET A 66 7.43 12.74 -4.52
CA MET A 66 7.80 11.39 -4.11
C MET A 66 8.96 10.89 -4.98
N THR A 67 9.90 10.16 -4.37
CA THR A 67 11.05 9.59 -5.05
C THR A 67 11.25 8.14 -4.64
N ALA A 68 11.40 7.24 -5.61
CA ALA A 68 11.81 5.87 -5.36
C ALA A 68 13.33 5.78 -5.19
N VAL A 69 13.78 5.30 -4.03
CA VAL A 69 15.18 5.09 -3.66
C VAL A 69 15.50 3.61 -3.84
N LEU A 70 16.53 3.31 -4.61
CA LEU A 70 16.96 1.95 -4.93
C LEU A 70 18.34 1.68 -4.34
N GLY A 71 18.49 0.51 -3.70
CA GLY A 71 19.78 -0.05 -3.31
C GLY A 71 20.24 0.27 -1.89
N LEU A 72 19.41 0.93 -1.10
CA LEU A 72 19.60 1.12 0.35
C LEU A 72 18.51 0.37 1.13
N ASP A 73 18.81 0.08 2.40
CA ASP A 73 17.82 -0.44 3.34
C ASP A 73 16.92 0.67 3.90
N GLY A 74 15.79 0.26 4.50
CA GLY A 74 14.77 1.19 4.98
C GLY A 74 15.24 2.08 6.13
N ASP A 75 16.05 1.56 7.04
CA ASP A 75 16.51 2.30 8.21
C ASP A 75 17.50 3.40 7.81
N ALA A 76 18.41 3.10 6.88
CA ALA A 76 19.33 4.10 6.32
C ALA A 76 18.57 5.21 5.61
N VAL A 77 17.54 4.87 4.82
CA VAL A 77 16.71 5.87 4.13
C VAL A 77 15.93 6.72 5.14
N ALA A 78 15.35 6.11 6.16
CA ALA A 78 14.59 6.82 7.19
C ALA A 78 15.48 7.80 7.98
N ALA A 79 16.68 7.38 8.36
CA ALA A 79 17.64 8.23 9.08
C ALA A 79 18.04 9.47 8.28
N ILE A 80 18.28 9.32 6.97
CA ILE A 80 18.62 10.45 6.09
C ILE A 80 17.42 11.39 5.91
N CYS A 81 16.21 10.86 5.75
CA CYS A 81 15.00 11.69 5.70
C CYS A 81 14.85 12.50 7.00
N GLU A 82 15.03 11.87 8.15
CA GLU A 82 14.95 12.56 9.45
C GLU A 82 16.01 13.66 9.60
N GLN A 83 17.24 13.39 9.19
CA GLN A 83 18.30 14.38 9.21
C GLN A 83 17.97 15.56 8.26
N THR A 84 17.58 15.28 7.02
CA THR A 84 17.21 16.30 6.05
C THR A 84 16.02 17.14 6.53
N ALA A 85 15.03 16.53 7.14
CA ALA A 85 13.88 17.24 7.71
C ALA A 85 14.33 18.22 8.83
N LYS A 86 15.26 17.82 9.69
CA LYS A 86 15.84 18.69 10.75
C LYS A 86 16.65 19.85 10.16
N GLU A 87 17.44 19.58 9.12
CA GLU A 87 18.32 20.60 8.49
C GLU A 87 17.52 21.62 7.69
N THR A 88 16.48 21.17 6.98
CA THR A 88 15.66 22.05 6.12
C THR A 88 14.50 22.71 6.85
N GLY A 89 14.08 22.16 7.99
CA GLY A 89 12.85 22.55 8.69
C GLY A 89 11.58 22.17 7.92
N LYS A 90 11.68 21.28 6.93
CA LYS A 90 10.61 20.85 6.04
C LYS A 90 10.26 19.38 6.21
N VAL A 91 9.11 18.98 5.66
CA VAL A 91 8.64 17.59 5.75
C VAL A 91 9.28 16.75 4.64
N VAL A 92 10.04 15.75 5.03
CA VAL A 92 10.44 14.62 4.18
C VAL A 92 10.50 13.35 5.06
N SER A 93 9.96 12.26 4.56
CA SER A 93 9.88 10.98 5.29
C SER A 93 9.78 9.80 4.34
N VAL A 94 9.86 8.59 4.87
CA VAL A 94 9.52 7.39 4.11
C VAL A 94 8.00 7.34 3.88
N ALA A 95 7.61 7.08 2.64
CA ALA A 95 6.23 6.82 2.23
C ALA A 95 5.92 5.32 2.15
N ASN A 96 6.84 4.53 1.59
CA ASN A 96 6.61 3.09 1.39
C ASN A 96 7.89 2.30 1.62
N TYR A 97 7.77 1.23 2.38
CA TYR A 97 8.71 0.12 2.42
C TYR A 97 8.20 -0.95 1.46
N ASN A 98 8.59 -0.88 0.18
CA ASN A 98 8.01 -1.72 -0.87
C ASN A 98 8.58 -3.14 -0.88
N CYS A 99 9.89 -3.27 -0.84
CA CYS A 99 10.63 -4.53 -0.76
C CYS A 99 12.10 -4.22 -0.44
N PRO A 100 12.93 -5.21 -0.06
CA PRO A 100 14.35 -5.02 0.15
C PRO A 100 15.02 -4.25 -0.99
N GLY A 101 15.68 -3.14 -0.65
CA GLY A 101 16.36 -2.26 -1.59
C GLY A 101 15.43 -1.41 -2.49
N GLN A 102 14.16 -1.26 -2.15
CA GLN A 102 13.24 -0.32 -2.82
C GLN A 102 12.31 0.36 -1.83
N ILE A 103 12.63 1.59 -1.49
CA ILE A 103 11.93 2.47 -0.55
C ILE A 103 11.42 3.69 -1.32
N VAL A 104 10.29 4.23 -0.93
CA VAL A 104 9.80 5.50 -1.49
C VAL A 104 9.85 6.57 -0.40
N ILE A 105 10.40 7.72 -0.70
CA ILE A 105 10.36 8.91 0.15
C ILE A 105 9.35 9.92 -0.37
N THR A 106 8.84 10.76 0.52
CA THR A 106 7.75 11.71 0.25
C THR A 106 7.90 12.96 1.09
N GLY A 107 7.35 14.08 0.63
CA GLY A 107 7.34 15.32 1.39
C GLY A 107 7.25 16.56 0.50
N GLU A 108 7.74 17.68 1.01
CA GLU A 108 7.90 18.91 0.22
C GLU A 108 8.98 18.72 -0.85
N ALA A 109 8.71 19.21 -2.05
CA ALA A 109 9.51 18.88 -3.23
C ALA A 109 11.02 19.15 -3.06
N ASP A 110 11.39 20.30 -2.51
CA ASP A 110 12.78 20.67 -2.26
C ASP A 110 13.45 19.84 -1.14
N ALA A 111 12.69 19.45 -0.10
CA ALA A 111 13.18 18.55 0.93
C ALA A 111 13.38 17.13 0.40
N VAL A 112 12.49 16.64 -0.46
CA VAL A 112 12.64 15.36 -1.16
C VAL A 112 13.83 15.38 -2.11
N GLU A 113 14.09 16.50 -2.80
CA GLU A 113 15.28 16.66 -3.63
C GLU A 113 16.56 16.62 -2.79
N ALA A 114 16.63 17.40 -1.70
CA ALA A 114 17.77 17.41 -0.79
C ALA A 114 18.05 16.01 -0.18
N ALA A 115 17.01 15.33 0.28
CA ALA A 115 17.13 13.96 0.77
C ALA A 115 17.63 12.99 -0.33
N SER A 116 17.16 13.18 -1.58
CA SER A 116 17.59 12.35 -2.71
C SER A 116 19.07 12.51 -3.02
N GLU A 117 19.61 13.73 -2.92
CA GLU A 117 21.06 13.97 -3.09
C GLU A 117 21.86 13.32 -1.95
N ALA A 118 21.48 13.53 -0.69
CA ALA A 118 22.12 12.91 0.45
C ALA A 118 22.10 11.36 0.37
N LEU A 119 20.98 10.78 -0.09
CA LEU A 119 20.86 9.35 -0.31
C LEU A 119 21.79 8.82 -1.40
N LYS A 120 22.00 9.57 -2.49
CA LYS A 120 22.98 9.22 -3.53
C LYS A 120 24.41 9.22 -2.98
N GLU A 121 24.78 10.24 -2.19
CA GLU A 121 26.09 10.33 -1.54
C GLU A 121 26.31 9.16 -0.55
N THR A 122 25.27 8.67 0.08
CA THR A 122 25.32 7.53 1.01
C THR A 122 25.33 6.17 0.29
N GLY A 123 25.17 6.14 -1.04
CA GLY A 123 25.30 4.92 -1.83
C GLY A 123 24.00 4.38 -2.43
N ALA A 124 22.93 5.19 -2.47
CA ALA A 124 21.74 4.82 -3.25
C ALA A 124 22.11 4.62 -4.71
N LYS A 125 21.75 3.47 -5.26
CA LYS A 125 22.02 3.18 -6.69
C LYS A 125 21.27 4.11 -7.62
N ARG A 126 20.05 4.48 -7.25
CA ARG A 126 19.18 5.40 -8.00
C ARG A 126 18.17 6.06 -7.07
N CYS A 127 17.89 7.34 -7.32
CA CYS A 127 16.75 8.08 -6.82
C CYS A 127 15.90 8.48 -8.03
N ILE A 128 14.70 7.91 -8.16
CA ILE A 128 13.83 8.08 -9.34
C ILE A 128 12.59 8.87 -8.93
N PRO A 129 12.45 10.13 -9.36
CA PRO A 129 11.23 10.91 -9.11
C PRO A 129 9.99 10.19 -9.69
N LEU A 130 8.93 10.15 -8.91
CA LEU A 130 7.66 9.56 -9.32
C LEU A 130 6.75 10.64 -9.94
N LYS A 131 5.99 10.25 -10.96
CA LYS A 131 5.00 11.12 -11.61
C LYS A 131 3.69 11.10 -10.81
N VAL A 132 3.70 11.74 -9.65
CA VAL A 132 2.53 11.86 -8.76
C VAL A 132 2.26 13.32 -8.44
N SER A 133 1.02 13.64 -8.04
CA SER A 133 0.56 15.00 -7.81
C SER A 133 0.75 15.51 -6.39
N GLY A 134 1.09 14.65 -5.42
CA GLY A 134 1.16 15.06 -4.02
C GLY A 134 2.11 14.21 -3.17
N PRO A 135 2.39 14.66 -1.94
CA PRO A 135 3.30 14.02 -0.98
C PRO A 135 2.56 12.92 -0.20
N PHE A 136 2.09 11.87 -0.93
CA PHE A 136 1.28 10.80 -0.34
C PHE A 136 2.03 10.07 0.78
N HIS A 137 1.27 9.65 1.79
CA HIS A 137 1.81 8.97 2.97
C HIS A 137 2.79 9.80 3.81
N SER A 138 2.63 11.12 3.81
CA SER A 138 3.40 12.05 4.65
C SER A 138 2.50 12.77 5.66
N ALA A 139 3.11 13.37 6.67
CA ALA A 139 2.42 14.18 7.68
C ALA A 139 1.62 15.36 7.07
N LEU A 140 1.96 15.81 5.86
CA LEU A 140 1.26 16.86 5.13
C LEU A 140 -0.18 16.48 4.77
N LEU A 141 -0.51 15.18 4.74
CA LEU A 141 -1.85 14.67 4.42
C LEU A 141 -2.70 14.34 5.67
N LYS A 142 -2.27 14.72 6.86
CA LYS A 142 -3.01 14.41 8.10
C LYS A 142 -4.46 14.88 8.05
N ASN A 143 -4.70 16.07 7.51
CA ASN A 143 -6.06 16.61 7.37
C ASN A 143 -6.93 15.76 6.42
N ALA A 144 -6.37 15.20 5.35
CA ALA A 144 -7.10 14.28 4.48
C ALA A 144 -7.52 13.01 5.23
N GLY A 145 -6.67 12.51 6.13
CA GLY A 145 -7.01 11.39 7.01
C GLY A 145 -8.17 11.72 7.95
N GLU A 146 -8.20 12.93 8.55
CA GLU A 146 -9.30 13.38 9.40
C GLU A 146 -10.61 13.48 8.60
N GLN A 147 -10.59 14.05 7.40
CA GLN A 147 -11.76 14.12 6.53
C GLN A 147 -12.26 12.72 6.15
N LEU A 148 -11.36 11.78 5.86
CA LEU A 148 -11.72 10.40 5.58
C LEU A 148 -12.37 9.71 6.79
N ALA A 149 -11.88 10.00 8.01
CA ALA A 149 -12.48 9.46 9.23
C ALA A 149 -13.91 9.96 9.44
N GLU A 150 -14.24 11.22 9.10
CA GLU A 150 -15.61 11.72 9.12
C GLU A 150 -16.52 10.97 8.15
N GLU A 151 -16.06 10.71 6.93
CA GLU A 151 -16.80 9.90 5.94
C GLU A 151 -17.07 8.47 6.45
N LEU A 152 -16.07 7.85 7.10
CA LEU A 152 -16.18 6.51 7.63
C LEU A 152 -17.22 6.37 8.76
N LYS A 153 -17.59 7.45 9.46
CA LYS A 153 -18.66 7.42 10.48
C LYS A 153 -20.03 7.04 9.91
N SER A 154 -20.25 7.29 8.62
CA SER A 154 -21.49 6.93 7.91
C SER A 154 -21.48 5.52 7.32
N VAL A 155 -20.37 4.79 7.45
CA VAL A 155 -20.17 3.46 6.86
C VAL A 155 -20.35 2.37 7.91
N LYS A 156 -21.09 1.35 7.58
CA LYS A 156 -21.15 0.14 8.39
C LYS A 156 -19.88 -0.69 8.15
N LEU A 157 -19.00 -0.71 9.14
CA LEU A 157 -17.83 -1.59 9.15
C LEU A 157 -18.18 -2.91 9.82
N SER A 158 -17.85 -4.01 9.16
CA SER A 158 -18.10 -5.38 9.63
C SER A 158 -16.78 -6.04 10.05
N THR A 159 -16.85 -6.97 10.99
CA THR A 159 -15.70 -7.79 11.37
C THR A 159 -15.21 -8.56 10.13
N PRO A 160 -13.92 -8.51 9.82
CA PRO A 160 -13.35 -9.26 8.70
C PRO A 160 -13.64 -10.76 8.83
N TRP A 161 -14.08 -11.41 7.77
CA TRP A 161 -14.26 -12.87 7.76
C TRP A 161 -12.97 -13.66 7.49
N ILE A 162 -11.97 -12.99 6.90
CA ILE A 162 -10.56 -13.37 6.86
C ILE A 162 -9.73 -12.20 7.37
N PRO A 163 -8.60 -12.42 8.04
CA PRO A 163 -7.73 -11.32 8.44
C PRO A 163 -7.18 -10.59 7.21
N TYR A 164 -7.07 -9.26 7.30
CA TYR A 164 -6.29 -8.48 6.36
C TYR A 164 -5.16 -7.76 7.09
N VAL A 165 -4.08 -7.45 6.37
CA VAL A 165 -2.92 -6.77 6.96
C VAL A 165 -3.02 -5.27 6.73
N SER A 166 -2.94 -4.48 7.83
CA SER A 166 -2.92 -3.01 7.75
C SER A 166 -1.57 -2.49 7.26
N ASN A 167 -1.60 -1.52 6.36
CA ASN A 167 -0.39 -0.84 5.88
C ASN A 167 0.37 -0.09 6.98
N VAL A 168 -0.34 0.37 8.02
CA VAL A 168 0.22 1.18 9.11
C VAL A 168 1.01 0.33 10.11
N THR A 169 0.44 -0.81 10.50
CA THR A 169 1.00 -1.65 11.57
C THR A 169 1.76 -2.86 11.05
N ALA A 170 1.57 -3.24 9.79
CA ALA A 170 1.99 -4.52 9.22
C ALA A 170 1.48 -5.73 10.03
N ASP A 171 0.35 -5.57 10.71
CA ASP A 171 -0.27 -6.60 11.52
C ASP A 171 -1.70 -6.85 11.08
N TYR A 172 -2.26 -8.00 11.47
CA TYR A 172 -3.60 -8.40 11.12
C TYR A 172 -4.67 -7.56 11.79
N VAL A 173 -5.68 -7.21 11.03
CA VAL A 173 -6.91 -6.60 11.51
C VAL A 173 -7.99 -7.65 11.49
N THR A 174 -8.53 -7.95 12.66
CA THR A 174 -9.59 -8.94 12.89
C THR A 174 -10.80 -8.34 13.58
N ASP A 175 -10.74 -7.06 13.97
CA ASP A 175 -11.80 -6.33 14.66
C ASP A 175 -12.20 -5.08 13.87
N ALA A 176 -13.49 -4.96 13.56
CA ALA A 176 -14.08 -3.82 12.87
C ALA A 176 -13.79 -2.47 13.55
N SER A 177 -13.66 -2.44 14.87
CA SER A 177 -13.42 -1.21 15.64
C SER A 177 -12.09 -0.52 15.32
N GLN A 178 -11.11 -1.26 14.81
CA GLN A 178 -9.78 -0.75 14.44
C GLN A 178 -9.76 -0.11 13.05
N VAL A 179 -10.67 -0.52 12.16
CA VAL A 179 -10.59 -0.23 10.72
C VAL A 179 -10.58 1.27 10.42
N ALA A 180 -11.52 2.03 10.99
CA ALA A 180 -11.66 3.45 10.69
C ALA A 180 -10.40 4.25 11.07
N GLU A 181 -9.84 3.98 12.25
CA GLU A 181 -8.63 4.68 12.71
C GLU A 181 -7.41 4.28 11.89
N LEU A 182 -7.26 3.00 11.53
CA LEU A 182 -6.15 2.53 10.68
C LEU A 182 -6.22 3.14 9.27
N LEU A 183 -7.41 3.22 8.66
CA LEU A 183 -7.59 3.86 7.34
C LEU A 183 -7.33 5.37 7.38
N LYS A 184 -7.70 6.04 8.47
CA LYS A 184 -7.36 7.44 8.73
C LYS A 184 -5.85 7.63 8.78
N GLN A 185 -5.15 6.82 9.58
CA GLN A 185 -3.69 6.88 9.73
C GLN A 185 -2.96 6.53 8.44
N GLN A 186 -3.47 5.58 7.66
CA GLN A 186 -2.86 5.13 6.41
C GLN A 186 -2.60 6.27 5.42
N VAL A 187 -3.46 7.29 5.41
CA VAL A 187 -3.34 8.43 4.48
C VAL A 187 -2.04 9.21 4.69
N SER A 188 -1.59 9.31 5.94
CA SER A 188 -0.45 10.15 6.34
C SER A 188 0.71 9.37 6.98
N SER A 189 0.67 8.04 6.93
CA SER A 189 1.69 7.16 7.51
C SER A 189 2.38 6.31 6.44
N PRO A 190 3.61 5.84 6.68
CA PRO A 190 4.29 4.93 5.79
C PRO A 190 3.51 3.64 5.54
N VAL A 191 3.55 3.16 4.30
CA VAL A 191 3.05 1.83 3.94
C VAL A 191 4.13 0.80 4.22
N GLN A 192 3.88 -0.10 5.15
CA GLN A 192 4.81 -1.15 5.58
C GLN A 192 4.58 -2.45 4.78
N PHE A 193 4.71 -2.39 3.44
CA PHE A 193 4.39 -3.53 2.59
C PHE A 193 5.37 -4.69 2.75
N THR A 194 6.68 -4.40 2.87
CA THR A 194 7.71 -5.43 3.16
C THR A 194 7.34 -6.21 4.42
N GLN A 195 7.13 -5.50 5.51
CA GLN A 195 6.81 -6.07 6.82
C GLN A 195 5.49 -6.83 6.81
N SER A 196 4.51 -6.34 6.05
CA SER A 196 3.21 -7.02 5.86
C SER A 196 3.37 -8.39 5.20
N ILE A 197 4.15 -8.47 4.14
CA ILE A 197 4.40 -9.73 3.43
C ILE A 197 5.27 -10.68 4.28
N GLU A 198 6.31 -10.17 4.94
CA GLU A 198 7.14 -10.94 5.87
C GLU A 198 6.31 -11.54 7.00
N ARG A 199 5.36 -10.78 7.57
CA ARG A 199 4.44 -11.25 8.58
C ARG A 199 3.57 -12.40 8.07
N MET A 200 2.98 -12.27 6.88
CA MET A 200 2.15 -13.32 6.28
C MET A 200 2.96 -14.60 6.03
N ILE A 201 4.19 -14.48 5.53
CA ILE A 201 5.09 -15.62 5.29
C ILE A 201 5.45 -16.31 6.62
N ALA A 202 5.77 -15.53 7.66
CA ALA A 202 6.07 -16.06 8.99
C ALA A 202 4.91 -16.86 9.59
N ASP A 203 3.68 -16.51 9.26
CA ASP A 203 2.46 -17.21 9.69
C ASP A 203 2.04 -18.34 8.73
N GLY A 204 2.90 -18.68 7.76
CA GLY A 204 2.77 -19.87 6.91
C GLY A 204 2.13 -19.63 5.54
N VAL A 205 1.92 -18.39 5.11
CA VAL A 205 1.47 -18.11 3.73
C VAL A 205 2.60 -18.41 2.77
N ASP A 206 2.38 -19.34 1.88
CA ASP A 206 3.34 -19.81 0.87
C ASP A 206 2.95 -19.43 -0.57
N THR A 207 1.72 -18.94 -0.76
CA THR A 207 1.18 -18.65 -2.09
C THR A 207 0.47 -17.29 -2.09
N PHE A 208 0.90 -16.42 -2.98
CA PHE A 208 0.34 -15.07 -3.16
C PHE A 208 -0.24 -14.91 -4.57
N ILE A 209 -1.40 -14.26 -4.66
CA ILE A 209 -2.06 -13.96 -5.93
C ILE A 209 -2.32 -12.46 -5.98
N GLU A 210 -1.57 -11.74 -6.80
CA GLU A 210 -1.82 -10.33 -7.10
C GLU A 210 -2.98 -10.24 -8.10
N ILE A 211 -4.03 -9.50 -7.73
CA ILE A 211 -5.18 -9.21 -8.60
C ILE A 211 -5.20 -7.73 -8.96
N GLY A 212 -5.42 -7.39 -10.23
CA GLY A 212 -5.44 -6.02 -10.70
C GLY A 212 -4.45 -5.74 -11.82
N PRO A 213 -4.29 -4.47 -12.22
CA PRO A 213 -3.44 -4.11 -13.36
C PRO A 213 -1.95 -4.17 -12.99
N GLY A 214 -1.17 -4.84 -13.82
CA GLY A 214 0.29 -4.93 -13.70
C GLY A 214 0.77 -6.07 -12.80
N LYS A 215 2.08 -6.04 -12.48
CA LYS A 215 2.82 -7.09 -11.76
C LYS A 215 3.75 -6.51 -10.70
N THR A 216 3.40 -5.38 -10.16
CA THR A 216 4.27 -4.62 -9.25
C THR A 216 4.43 -5.34 -7.92
N LEU A 217 3.32 -5.76 -7.31
CA LEU A 217 3.35 -6.46 -6.02
C LEU A 217 3.96 -7.86 -6.15
N THR A 218 3.68 -8.57 -7.24
CA THR A 218 4.35 -9.83 -7.61
C THR A 218 5.88 -9.66 -7.61
N SER A 219 6.37 -8.56 -8.17
CA SER A 219 7.80 -8.27 -8.20
C SER A 219 8.36 -7.96 -6.81
N PHE A 220 7.59 -7.31 -5.94
CA PHE A 220 7.99 -7.01 -4.57
C PHE A 220 8.02 -8.27 -3.72
N VAL A 221 6.98 -9.10 -3.74
CA VAL A 221 6.90 -10.35 -3.00
C VAL A 221 8.07 -11.27 -3.36
N ARG A 222 8.41 -11.42 -4.65
CA ARG A 222 9.57 -12.21 -5.09
C ARG A 222 10.92 -11.69 -4.63
N LYS A 223 11.02 -10.38 -4.31
CA LYS A 223 12.24 -9.80 -3.73
C LYS A 223 12.29 -9.97 -2.21
N ILE A 224 11.12 -10.02 -1.56
CA ILE A 224 11.00 -10.28 -0.13
C ILE A 224 11.35 -11.73 0.16
N ASP A 225 10.68 -12.68 -0.51
CA ASP A 225 11.03 -14.10 -0.44
C ASP A 225 10.88 -14.80 -1.80
N ARG A 226 11.92 -15.53 -2.21
CA ARG A 226 11.96 -16.27 -3.48
C ARG A 226 11.37 -17.67 -3.39
N ASN A 227 11.11 -18.16 -2.18
CA ASN A 227 10.61 -19.51 -1.94
C ASN A 227 9.08 -19.57 -2.02
N VAL A 228 8.39 -18.46 -1.89
CA VAL A 228 6.92 -18.42 -2.00
C VAL A 228 6.47 -18.46 -3.47
N LYS A 229 5.32 -19.04 -3.70
CA LYS A 229 4.65 -19.01 -5.00
C LYS A 229 3.97 -17.67 -5.20
N VAL A 230 4.18 -17.04 -6.35
CA VAL A 230 3.56 -15.73 -6.63
C VAL A 230 2.96 -15.73 -8.03
N TYR A 231 1.67 -15.52 -8.08
CA TYR A 231 0.88 -15.41 -9.30
C TYR A 231 0.36 -13.98 -9.47
N ASN A 232 -0.02 -13.65 -10.70
CA ASN A 232 -0.75 -12.41 -10.94
C ASN A 232 -1.89 -12.65 -11.93
N ILE A 233 -3.00 -11.95 -11.75
CA ILE A 233 -4.20 -11.98 -12.59
C ILE A 233 -4.54 -10.55 -12.99
N GLU A 234 -4.26 -10.23 -14.24
CA GLU A 234 -4.57 -8.94 -14.85
C GLU A 234 -5.66 -9.07 -15.93
N LYS A 235 -5.77 -10.23 -16.57
CA LYS A 235 -6.69 -10.51 -17.67
C LYS A 235 -7.25 -11.94 -17.60
N PRO A 236 -8.33 -12.25 -18.35
CA PRO A 236 -8.98 -13.55 -18.26
C PRO A 236 -8.06 -14.76 -18.46
N GLU A 237 -7.09 -14.67 -19.39
CA GLU A 237 -6.15 -15.74 -19.67
C GLU A 237 -5.22 -16.06 -18.49
N ASP A 238 -4.89 -15.04 -17.68
CA ASP A 238 -4.10 -15.24 -16.47
C ASP A 238 -4.91 -16.01 -15.42
N LEU A 239 -6.22 -15.76 -15.34
CA LEU A 239 -7.12 -16.45 -14.43
C LEU A 239 -7.13 -17.96 -14.69
N ASP A 240 -7.37 -18.37 -15.93
CA ASP A 240 -7.45 -19.79 -16.29
C ASP A 240 -6.13 -20.50 -15.99
N ARG A 241 -5.00 -19.89 -16.36
CA ARG A 241 -3.66 -20.40 -16.05
C ARG A 241 -3.44 -20.56 -14.54
N VAL A 242 -3.76 -19.53 -13.73
CA VAL A 242 -3.56 -19.59 -12.27
C VAL A 242 -4.44 -20.64 -11.64
N MET A 243 -5.70 -20.78 -12.07
CA MET A 243 -6.61 -21.83 -11.57
C MET A 243 -6.11 -23.25 -11.91
N GLU A 244 -5.53 -23.46 -13.08
CA GLU A 244 -4.91 -24.73 -13.45
C GLU A 244 -3.67 -25.03 -12.59
N GLU A 245 -2.79 -24.05 -12.38
CA GLU A 245 -1.56 -24.21 -11.59
C GLU A 245 -1.84 -24.43 -10.08
N LEU A 246 -2.96 -23.89 -9.54
CA LEU A 246 -3.38 -24.10 -8.15
C LEU A 246 -4.09 -25.44 -7.95
N ALA A 247 -4.66 -26.03 -8.98
CA ALA A 247 -5.34 -27.33 -8.90
C ALA A 247 -4.36 -28.55 -8.94
N CYS A 248 -3.11 -28.29 -9.24
CA CYS A 248 -2.02 -29.28 -9.25
C CYS A 248 -1.25 -29.26 -7.94
#